data_68b324a7e54ed2135ebb2d79c93e19b4
#
_entry.id   68b324a7e54ed2135ebb2d79c93e19b4
#
_cell.length_a   1.000
_cell.length_b   1.000
_cell.length_c   1.000
_cell.angle_alpha   90.00
_cell.angle_beta   90.00
_cell.angle_gamma   90.00
#
_symmetry.space_group_name_H-M   'P 1'
#
loop_
_entity.id
_entity.type
_entity.pdbx_description
1 polymer ?
#
loop_
_entity_poly.entity_id
_entity_poly.type
_entity_poly.pdbx_seq_one_letter_code
_entity_poly.pdbx_strand_id
1 'polypeptide(L)'
;MVVSAQVSIARRLVKEVAHYEAETKKDEARVEAMRADPTKDEYDVKKMLEVVEESRMMIPDATRRLGEAINELFSFMEDHHETKEVLECEWYAEATALLEKYDDMVTD
;
A
#
# COMPACT_ATOMS: atom_id res chain seq x y z
N MET A 1 14.31 -8.78 -16.29
CA MET A 1 13.72 -7.63 -16.98
C MET A 1 13.15 -6.61 -16.00
N VAL A 2 13.26 -5.34 -16.33
CA VAL A 2 12.86 -4.25 -15.43
C VAL A 2 11.37 -4.25 -15.10
N VAL A 3 10.50 -4.64 -16.05
CA VAL A 3 9.05 -4.72 -15.83
C VAL A 3 8.71 -5.64 -14.66
N SER A 4 9.31 -6.83 -14.60
CA SER A 4 9.04 -7.79 -13.53
C SER A 4 9.44 -7.23 -12.17
N ALA A 5 10.60 -6.54 -12.10
CA ALA A 5 11.06 -5.92 -10.86
C ALA A 5 10.11 -4.81 -10.41
N GLN A 6 9.68 -3.95 -11.32
CA GLN A 6 8.76 -2.85 -11.02
C GLN A 6 7.38 -3.35 -10.59
N VAL A 7 6.86 -4.38 -11.26
CA VAL A 7 5.59 -5.01 -10.88
C VAL A 7 5.70 -5.62 -9.48
N SER A 8 6.80 -6.32 -9.19
CA SER A 8 7.03 -6.95 -7.88
C SER A 8 7.09 -5.91 -6.76
N ILE A 9 7.76 -4.78 -7.00
CA ILE A 9 7.85 -3.69 -6.03
C ILE A 9 6.46 -3.11 -5.76
N ALA A 10 5.69 -2.82 -6.81
CA ALA A 10 4.35 -2.27 -6.67
C ALA A 10 3.42 -3.24 -5.92
N ARG A 11 3.47 -4.52 -6.24
CA ARG A 11 2.65 -5.55 -5.57
C ARG A 11 2.97 -5.64 -4.08
N ARG A 12 4.25 -5.59 -3.73
CA ARG A 12 4.67 -5.62 -2.33
C ARG A 12 4.13 -4.41 -1.59
N LEU A 13 4.20 -3.22 -2.20
CA LEU A 13 3.71 -1.99 -1.58
C LEU A 13 2.19 -1.98 -1.45
N VAL A 14 1.46 -2.54 -2.40
CA VAL A 14 0.00 -2.74 -2.28
C VAL A 14 -0.31 -3.56 -1.03
N LYS A 15 0.43 -4.65 -0.82
CA LYS A 15 0.24 -5.52 0.35
C LYS A 15 0.60 -4.80 1.65
N GLU A 16 1.65 -3.97 1.64
CA GLU A 16 2.03 -3.18 2.81
C GLU A 16 0.94 -2.21 3.22
N VAL A 17 0.39 -1.46 2.26
CA VAL A 17 -0.71 -0.52 2.54
C VAL A 17 -1.90 -1.27 3.15
N ALA A 18 -2.31 -2.38 2.53
CA ALA A 18 -3.42 -3.19 3.01
C ALA A 18 -3.15 -3.74 4.42
N HIS A 19 -1.90 -4.15 4.68
CA HIS A 19 -1.50 -4.64 6.00
C HIS A 19 -1.65 -3.56 7.07
N TYR A 20 -1.13 -2.36 6.82
CA TYR A 20 -1.22 -1.27 7.80
C TYR A 20 -2.67 -0.82 8.02
N GLU A 21 -3.48 -0.80 6.98
CA GLU A 21 -4.90 -0.48 7.10
C GLU A 21 -5.63 -1.52 7.96
N ALA A 22 -5.36 -2.81 7.73
CA ALA A 22 -5.96 -3.90 8.49
C ALA A 22 -5.51 -3.87 9.96
N GLU A 23 -4.22 -3.63 10.21
CA GLU A 23 -3.68 -3.51 11.56
C GLU A 23 -4.31 -2.34 12.31
N THR A 24 -4.47 -1.21 11.65
CA THR A 24 -5.09 -0.03 12.26
C THR A 24 -6.53 -0.32 12.67
N LYS A 25 -7.31 -0.96 11.80
CA LYS A 25 -8.70 -1.34 12.12
C LYS A 25 -8.77 -2.31 13.29
N LYS A 26 -7.89 -3.29 13.30
CA LYS A 26 -7.80 -4.28 14.37
C LYS A 26 -7.49 -3.61 15.71
N ASP A 27 -6.53 -2.69 15.71
CA ASP A 27 -6.10 -1.99 16.91
C ASP A 27 -7.19 -1.03 17.41
N GLU A 28 -7.90 -0.36 16.50
CA GLU A 28 -9.03 0.48 16.84
C GLU A 28 -10.16 -0.32 17.52
N ALA A 29 -10.45 -1.51 16.98
CA ALA A 29 -11.44 -2.41 17.56
C ALA A 29 -11.02 -2.86 18.95
N ARG A 30 -9.72 -3.09 19.13
CA ARG A 30 -9.17 -3.46 20.44
C ARG A 30 -9.33 -2.34 21.45
N VAL A 31 -9.11 -1.08 21.06
CA VAL A 31 -9.33 0.08 21.93
C VAL A 31 -10.80 0.12 22.38
N GLU A 32 -11.73 -0.07 21.46
CA GLU A 32 -13.16 -0.06 21.80
C GLU A 32 -13.52 -1.18 22.79
N ALA A 33 -12.96 -2.38 22.58
CA ALA A 33 -13.17 -3.49 23.51
C ALA A 33 -12.60 -3.18 24.89
N MET A 34 -11.43 -2.54 24.96
CA MET A 34 -10.80 -2.16 26.23
C MET A 34 -11.60 -1.10 26.96
N ARG A 35 -12.18 -0.13 26.24
CA ARG A 35 -13.03 0.90 26.85
C ARG A 35 -14.29 0.31 27.47
N ALA A 36 -14.80 -0.75 26.89
CA ALA A 36 -15.99 -1.44 27.39
C ALA A 36 -15.68 -2.41 28.54
N ASP A 37 -14.41 -2.71 28.78
CA ASP A 37 -13.96 -3.68 29.79
C ASP A 37 -13.69 -2.96 31.12
N PRO A 38 -14.48 -3.23 32.18
CA PRO A 38 -14.30 -2.57 33.46
C PRO A 38 -13.01 -2.97 34.20
N THR A 39 -12.31 -4.02 33.74
CA THR A 39 -11.03 -4.45 34.31
C THR A 39 -9.84 -3.67 33.74
N LYS A 40 -10.04 -2.90 32.68
CA LYS A 40 -9.00 -2.09 32.05
C LYS A 40 -9.08 -0.66 32.56
N ASP A 41 -7.92 -0.07 32.92
CA ASP A 41 -7.87 1.31 33.36
C ASP A 41 -7.56 2.28 32.20
N GLU A 42 -7.61 3.59 32.50
CA GLU A 42 -7.35 4.63 31.51
C GLU A 42 -5.93 4.57 30.96
N TYR A 43 -4.97 4.12 31.76
CA TYR A 43 -3.59 3.99 31.34
C TYR A 43 -3.45 2.94 30.22
N ASP A 44 -4.12 1.79 30.38
CA ASP A 44 -4.08 0.71 29.38
C ASP A 44 -4.68 1.19 28.06
N VAL A 45 -5.80 1.90 28.13
CA VAL A 45 -6.47 2.48 26.94
C VAL A 45 -5.54 3.48 26.26
N LYS A 46 -4.91 4.36 27.02
CA LYS A 46 -3.99 5.36 26.51
C LYS A 46 -2.81 4.72 25.77
N LYS A 47 -2.24 3.66 26.33
CA LYS A 47 -1.14 2.93 25.69
C LYS A 47 -1.58 2.29 24.38
N MET A 48 -2.78 1.73 24.33
CA MET A 48 -3.30 1.15 23.12
C MET A 48 -3.58 2.21 22.05
N LEU A 49 -4.03 3.40 22.45
CA LEU A 49 -4.22 4.53 21.53
C LEU A 49 -2.90 4.96 20.90
N GLU A 50 -1.79 4.91 21.63
CA GLU A 50 -0.46 5.19 21.07
C GLU A 50 -0.09 4.17 19.99
N VAL A 51 -0.43 2.89 20.19
CA VAL A 51 -0.20 1.84 19.19
C VAL A 51 -1.04 2.11 17.93
N VAL A 52 -2.30 2.49 18.08
CA VAL A 52 -3.19 2.87 16.98
C VAL A 52 -2.58 4.01 16.17
N GLU A 53 -2.09 5.04 16.86
CA GLU A 53 -1.51 6.20 16.19
C GLU A 53 -0.26 5.84 15.40
N GLU A 54 0.59 4.99 15.92
CA GLU A 54 1.77 4.49 15.22
C GLU A 54 1.37 3.74 13.93
N SER A 55 0.36 2.87 14.01
CA SER A 55 -0.15 2.14 12.85
C SER A 55 -0.68 3.10 11.79
N ARG A 56 -1.45 4.12 12.21
CA ARG A 56 -1.98 5.14 11.29
C ARG A 56 -0.88 5.90 10.58
N MET A 57 0.20 6.22 11.27
CA MET A 57 1.31 6.98 10.70
C MET A 57 2.04 6.22 9.59
N MET A 58 1.97 4.90 9.61
CA MET A 58 2.61 4.08 8.58
C MET A 58 1.85 4.11 7.25
N ILE A 59 0.54 4.38 7.28
CA ILE A 59 -0.30 4.35 6.08
C ILE A 59 0.09 5.43 5.06
N PRO A 60 0.20 6.72 5.43
CA PRO A 60 0.60 7.75 4.45
C PRO A 60 1.95 7.48 3.81
N ASP A 61 2.92 7.02 4.57
CA ASP A 61 4.25 6.73 4.04
C ASP A 61 4.23 5.55 3.05
N ALA A 62 3.54 4.47 3.40
CA ALA A 62 3.39 3.32 2.51
C ALA A 62 2.62 3.69 1.25
N THR A 63 1.57 4.50 1.38
CA THR A 63 0.79 4.99 0.24
C THR A 63 1.63 5.86 -0.68
N ARG A 64 2.48 6.72 -0.12
CA ARG A 64 3.40 7.56 -0.89
C ARG A 64 4.37 6.70 -1.68
N ARG A 65 4.95 5.69 -1.04
CA ARG A 65 5.87 4.77 -1.73
C ARG A 65 5.18 3.98 -2.84
N LEU A 66 3.94 3.57 -2.61
CA LEU A 66 3.14 2.93 -3.65
C LEU A 66 2.93 3.88 -4.84
N GLY A 67 2.58 5.14 -4.57
CA GLY A 67 2.41 6.14 -5.61
C GLY A 67 3.68 6.33 -6.43
N GLU A 68 4.85 6.38 -5.79
CA GLU A 68 6.13 6.47 -6.47
C GLU A 68 6.38 5.26 -7.37
N ALA A 69 6.11 4.06 -6.86
CA ALA A 69 6.30 2.82 -7.63
C ALA A 69 5.35 2.76 -8.84
N ILE A 70 4.10 3.19 -8.67
CA ILE A 70 3.13 3.24 -9.76
C ILE A 70 3.57 4.24 -10.83
N ASN A 71 4.07 5.42 -10.42
CA ASN A 71 4.56 6.42 -11.37
C ASN A 71 5.79 5.96 -12.13
N GLU A 72 6.70 5.24 -11.49
CA GLU A 72 7.86 4.67 -12.15
C GLU A 72 7.45 3.61 -13.17
N LEU A 73 6.48 2.75 -12.81
CA LEU A 73 5.95 1.74 -13.72
C LEU A 73 5.27 2.41 -14.91
N PHE A 74 4.46 3.43 -14.67
CA PHE A 74 3.78 4.17 -15.73
C PHE A 74 4.79 4.77 -16.71
N SER A 75 5.82 5.46 -16.21
CA SER A 75 6.86 6.07 -17.04
C SER A 75 7.59 5.03 -17.88
N PHE A 76 7.92 3.90 -17.28
CA PHE A 76 8.59 2.81 -18.00
C PHE A 76 7.71 2.28 -19.12
N MET A 77 6.43 2.03 -18.84
CA MET A 77 5.51 1.50 -19.85
C MET A 77 5.27 2.50 -21.00
N GLU A 78 5.19 3.81 -20.68
CA GLU A 78 5.07 4.85 -21.70
C GLU A 78 6.31 4.93 -22.58
N ASP A 79 7.50 4.85 -22.00
CA ASP A 79 8.77 4.90 -22.72
C ASP A 79 8.94 3.69 -23.64
N HIS A 80 8.29 2.58 -23.32
CA HIS A 80 8.44 1.31 -24.05
C HIS A 80 7.12 0.84 -24.69
N HIS A 81 6.20 1.75 -24.97
CA HIS A 81 4.87 1.39 -25.50
C HIS A 81 4.91 0.69 -26.86
N GLU A 82 6.00 0.84 -27.60
CA GLU A 82 6.20 0.15 -28.89
C GLU A 82 7.26 -0.93 -28.83
N THR A 83 7.84 -1.17 -27.66
CA THR A 83 8.91 -2.16 -27.52
C THR A 83 8.32 -3.57 -27.50
N LYS A 84 8.61 -4.34 -28.52
CA LYS A 84 8.10 -5.70 -28.68
C LYS A 84 8.35 -6.59 -27.47
N GLU A 85 9.56 -6.54 -26.92
CA GLU A 85 9.93 -7.34 -25.75
C GLU A 85 9.05 -7.05 -24.54
N VAL A 86 8.67 -5.79 -24.35
CA VAL A 86 7.78 -5.37 -23.28
C VAL A 86 6.35 -5.82 -23.55
N LEU A 87 5.86 -5.61 -24.77
CA LEU A 87 4.49 -5.96 -25.16
C LEU A 87 4.24 -7.48 -25.10
N GLU A 88 5.25 -8.28 -25.38
CA GLU A 88 5.17 -9.73 -25.34
C GLU A 88 5.58 -10.35 -24.01
N CYS A 89 5.99 -9.51 -23.06
CA CYS A 89 6.42 -9.93 -21.73
C CYS A 89 5.25 -10.54 -20.94
N GLU A 90 5.51 -11.61 -20.20
CA GLU A 90 4.49 -12.24 -19.37
C GLU A 90 3.94 -11.32 -18.27
N TRP A 91 4.68 -10.26 -17.93
CA TRP A 91 4.29 -9.28 -16.91
C TRP A 91 3.47 -8.12 -17.45
N TYR A 92 3.28 -8.04 -18.78
CA TYR A 92 2.59 -6.92 -19.41
C TYR A 92 1.16 -6.75 -18.92
N ALA A 93 0.40 -7.84 -18.91
CA ALA A 93 -1.00 -7.81 -18.48
C ALA A 93 -1.12 -7.37 -17.02
N GLU A 94 -0.24 -7.85 -16.16
CA GLU A 94 -0.24 -7.47 -14.74
C GLU A 94 0.16 -6.01 -14.55
N ALA A 95 1.15 -5.52 -15.30
CA ALA A 95 1.57 -4.13 -15.27
C ALA A 95 0.41 -3.21 -15.68
N THR A 96 -0.28 -3.51 -16.77
CA THR A 96 -1.41 -2.71 -17.23
C THR A 96 -2.57 -2.74 -16.25
N ALA A 97 -2.84 -3.89 -15.63
CA ALA A 97 -3.88 -4.02 -14.61
C ALA A 97 -3.59 -3.15 -13.38
N LEU A 98 -2.33 -3.11 -12.94
CA LEU A 98 -1.90 -2.26 -11.83
C LEU A 98 -2.09 -0.77 -12.17
N LEU A 99 -1.69 -0.37 -13.38
CA LEU A 99 -1.82 1.03 -13.81
C LEU A 99 -3.27 1.45 -13.92
N GLU A 100 -4.16 0.58 -14.36
CA GLU A 100 -5.60 0.85 -14.41
C GLU A 100 -6.18 1.00 -13.00
N LYS A 101 -5.82 0.09 -12.11
CA LYS A 101 -6.34 0.09 -10.73
C LYS A 101 -5.90 1.33 -9.95
N TYR A 102 -4.68 1.80 -10.18
CA TYR A 102 -4.09 2.92 -9.45
C TYR A 102 -3.87 4.16 -10.33
N ASP A 103 -4.71 4.34 -11.35
CA ASP A 103 -4.58 5.46 -12.28
C ASP A 103 -4.67 6.83 -11.60
N ASP A 104 -5.41 6.91 -10.50
CA ASP A 104 -5.52 8.11 -9.69
C ASP A 104 -4.20 8.53 -9.03
N MET A 105 -3.25 7.61 -8.91
CA MET A 105 -1.92 7.89 -8.35
C MET A 105 -0.93 8.39 -9.39
N VAL A 106 -1.25 8.23 -10.69
CA VAL A 106 -0.36 8.66 -11.77
C VAL A 106 -0.38 10.18 -11.86
N THR A 107 0.81 10.78 -11.80
CA THR A 107 0.97 12.24 -11.94
C THR A 107 1.80 12.52 -13.19
N ASP A 108 1.40 13.51 -13.95
CA ASP A 108 2.08 13.90 -15.19
C ASP A 108 3.30 14.77 -14.92
#